data_29a79589e5ef7923d0e83de50fc04d32
#
_entry.id   29a79589e5ef7923d0e83de50fc04d32
#
_cell.length_a   1.000
_cell.length_b   1.000
_cell.length_c   1.000
_cell.angle_alpha   90.00
_cell.angle_beta   90.00
_cell.angle_gamma   90.00
#
_symmetry.space_group_name_H-M   'P 1'
#
loop_
_entity.id
_entity.type
_entity.pdbx_description
1 polymer ?
#
loop_
_entity_poly.entity_id
_entity_poly.type
_entity_poly.pdbx_seq_one_letter_code
_entity_poly.pdbx_strand_id
1 'polypeptide(L)'
;IKKWIKQGAKYEKHWAFVPPKLPQVPEVDDKSWPKNTIDYFVLHKQEQKGFKPNPEADKERILKRLCFDLNGLPPDVALMDRFLADKSSNAYEKMVDELMARPQYGEKMALHWLDIARYADSHGYQDDNYRTQWPWRDWVIHAYNENLSYKDFITWQLAGDLIPNHTKEQLLATGFNRNHKITEEGGVIYEEYRVN
;
A
#
# COMPACT_ATOMS: atom_id res chain seq x y z
N ILE A 1 -34.31 9.30 -11.33
CA ILE A 1 -34.63 8.01 -11.96
C ILE A 1 -35.53 8.23 -13.18
N LYS A 2 -36.79 8.79 -13.08
CA LYS A 2 -37.71 9.00 -14.22
C LYS A 2 -37.07 9.74 -15.40
N LYS A 3 -36.28 10.80 -15.14
CA LYS A 3 -35.56 11.56 -16.17
C LYS A 3 -34.50 10.70 -16.86
N TRP A 4 -33.74 9.93 -16.11
CA TRP A 4 -32.73 9.01 -16.62
C TRP A 4 -33.33 7.92 -17.52
N ILE A 5 -34.45 7.32 -17.09
CA ILE A 5 -35.17 6.32 -17.92
C ILE A 5 -35.64 6.95 -19.23
N LYS A 6 -36.22 8.17 -19.20
CA LYS A 6 -36.64 8.91 -20.39
C LYS A 6 -35.50 9.25 -21.36
N GLN A 7 -34.26 9.34 -20.84
CA GLN A 7 -33.05 9.60 -21.62
C GLN A 7 -32.40 8.31 -22.19
N GLY A 8 -33.05 7.17 -22.09
CA GLY A 8 -32.57 5.88 -22.61
C GLY A 8 -31.87 5.00 -21.57
N ALA A 9 -31.91 5.36 -20.27
CA ALA A 9 -31.35 4.57 -19.16
C ALA A 9 -29.92 4.07 -19.40
N LYS A 10 -29.08 4.88 -20.05
CA LYS A 10 -27.71 4.50 -20.41
C LYS A 10 -26.95 4.07 -19.18
N TYR A 11 -26.51 2.81 -19.14
CA TYR A 11 -25.76 2.22 -18.05
C TYR A 11 -24.29 2.17 -18.43
N GLU A 12 -23.44 2.66 -17.52
CA GLU A 12 -22.00 2.54 -17.64
C GLU A 12 -21.47 1.59 -16.57
N LYS A 13 -20.53 0.72 -16.93
CA LYS A 13 -19.85 -0.14 -15.97
C LYS A 13 -19.17 0.73 -14.90
N HIS A 14 -19.28 0.30 -13.65
CA HIS A 14 -18.50 0.93 -12.58
C HIS A 14 -17.01 0.85 -12.91
N TRP A 15 -16.29 1.95 -12.71
CA TRP A 15 -14.88 2.08 -13.08
C TRP A 15 -13.98 0.98 -12.54
N ALA A 16 -14.26 0.44 -11.33
CA ALA A 16 -13.50 -0.65 -10.71
C ALA A 16 -13.56 -1.98 -11.49
N PHE A 17 -14.55 -2.15 -12.39
CA PHE A 17 -14.71 -3.33 -13.23
C PHE A 17 -14.30 -3.08 -14.69
N VAL A 18 -13.73 -1.91 -14.98
CA VAL A 18 -13.20 -1.58 -16.29
C VAL A 18 -11.70 -1.81 -16.27
N PRO A 19 -11.15 -2.72 -17.10
CA PRO A 19 -9.71 -2.93 -17.18
C PRO A 19 -8.98 -1.61 -17.44
N PRO A 20 -7.91 -1.30 -16.68
CA PRO A 20 -7.14 -0.09 -16.91
C PRO A 20 -6.51 -0.10 -18.30
N LYS A 21 -6.53 1.05 -18.94
CA LYS A 21 -5.85 1.27 -20.24
C LYS A 21 -4.71 2.26 -20.03
N LEU A 22 -3.59 2.01 -20.70
CA LEU A 22 -2.48 2.97 -20.68
C LEU A 22 -2.94 4.29 -21.33
N PRO A 23 -2.98 5.40 -20.59
CA PRO A 23 -3.37 6.68 -21.17
C PRO A 23 -2.25 7.26 -22.04
N GLN A 24 -2.60 8.14 -22.97
CA GLN A 24 -1.60 8.93 -23.68
C GLN A 24 -0.96 9.94 -22.72
N VAL A 25 0.37 10.04 -22.77
CA VAL A 25 1.10 11.03 -22.01
C VAL A 25 0.76 12.42 -22.56
N PRO A 26 0.29 13.35 -21.72
CA PRO A 26 -0.11 14.68 -22.18
C PRO A 26 1.10 15.52 -22.57
N GLU A 27 0.90 16.45 -23.49
CA GLU A 27 1.88 17.49 -23.79
C GLU A 27 1.93 18.51 -22.64
N VAL A 28 3.12 19.05 -22.38
CA VAL A 28 3.40 20.07 -21.37
C VAL A 28 4.30 21.15 -21.98
N ASP A 29 4.21 22.38 -21.45
CA ASP A 29 5.01 23.52 -21.91
C ASP A 29 6.44 23.40 -21.42
N ASP A 30 6.66 23.08 -20.16
CA ASP A 30 8.00 22.87 -19.59
C ASP A 30 8.43 21.39 -19.67
N LYS A 31 9.10 21.03 -20.75
CA LYS A 31 9.63 19.66 -20.95
C LYS A 31 10.88 19.34 -20.11
N SER A 32 11.44 20.31 -19.41
CA SER A 32 12.65 20.11 -18.59
C SER A 32 12.38 19.64 -17.17
N TRP A 33 11.17 19.89 -16.64
CA TRP A 33 10.81 19.56 -15.28
C TRP A 33 10.47 18.07 -15.06
N PRO A 34 9.71 17.37 -15.99
CA PRO A 34 9.33 15.98 -15.77
C PRO A 34 10.54 15.04 -15.77
N LYS A 35 10.67 14.20 -14.75
CA LYS A 35 11.71 13.13 -14.64
C LYS A 35 11.14 11.76 -15.04
N ASN A 36 9.83 11.56 -14.95
CA ASN A 36 9.12 10.33 -15.29
C ASN A 36 7.75 10.63 -15.90
N THR A 37 7.07 9.58 -16.38
CA THR A 37 5.76 9.71 -17.06
C THR A 37 4.69 10.32 -16.16
N ILE A 38 4.69 10.05 -14.86
CA ILE A 38 3.69 10.58 -13.92
C ILE A 38 3.81 12.10 -13.81
N ASP A 39 5.03 12.62 -13.86
CA ASP A 39 5.28 14.04 -13.77
C ASP A 39 4.60 14.83 -14.90
N TYR A 40 4.52 14.27 -16.12
CA TYR A 40 3.79 14.89 -17.22
C TYR A 40 2.31 15.10 -16.90
N PHE A 41 1.66 14.12 -16.27
CA PHE A 41 0.26 14.25 -15.87
C PHE A 41 0.08 15.29 -14.77
N VAL A 42 1.00 15.35 -13.82
CA VAL A 42 0.98 16.35 -12.73
C VAL A 42 1.19 17.74 -13.30
N LEU A 43 2.25 17.94 -14.08
CA LEU A 43 2.59 19.23 -14.67
C LEU A 43 1.48 19.75 -15.59
N HIS A 44 0.95 18.88 -16.47
CA HIS A 44 -0.16 19.26 -17.34
C HIS A 44 -1.36 19.81 -16.55
N LYS A 45 -1.69 19.18 -15.41
CA LYS A 45 -2.79 19.68 -14.55
C LYS A 45 -2.44 21.00 -13.85
N GLN A 46 -1.19 21.20 -13.48
CA GLN A 46 -0.72 22.47 -12.91
C GLN A 46 -0.79 23.60 -13.95
N GLU A 47 -0.28 23.37 -15.16
CA GLU A 47 -0.31 24.34 -16.27
C GLU A 47 -1.75 24.72 -16.64
N GLN A 48 -2.67 23.75 -16.74
CA GLN A 48 -4.09 24.02 -16.98
C GLN A 48 -4.72 24.97 -15.94
N LYS A 49 -4.17 25.00 -14.71
CA LYS A 49 -4.63 25.86 -13.62
C LYS A 49 -3.76 27.10 -13.43
N GLY A 50 -2.79 27.35 -14.27
CA GLY A 50 -1.83 28.45 -14.17
C GLY A 50 -0.84 28.33 -13.00
N PHE A 51 -0.62 27.12 -12.48
CA PHE A 51 0.37 26.85 -11.43
C PHE A 51 1.71 26.43 -12.03
N LYS A 52 2.76 26.71 -11.29
CA LYS A 52 4.12 26.22 -11.57
C LYS A 52 4.60 25.31 -10.43
N PRO A 53 5.42 24.29 -10.74
CA PRO A 53 6.07 23.50 -9.70
C PRO A 53 6.93 24.38 -8.77
N ASN A 54 6.97 24.01 -7.50
CA ASN A 54 7.94 24.59 -6.57
C ASN A 54 9.37 24.12 -6.90
N PRO A 55 10.40 24.87 -6.50
CA PRO A 55 11.76 24.38 -6.54
C PRO A 55 11.95 23.07 -5.79
N GLU A 56 12.94 22.28 -6.18
CA GLU A 56 13.31 21.06 -5.47
C GLU A 56 13.64 21.37 -4.00
N ALA A 57 13.21 20.51 -3.09
CA ALA A 57 13.45 20.66 -1.66
C ALA A 57 14.96 20.47 -1.35
N ASP A 58 15.41 21.04 -0.21
CA ASP A 58 16.73 20.77 0.33
C ASP A 58 16.91 19.28 0.69
N LYS A 59 18.17 18.83 0.76
CA LYS A 59 18.51 17.42 1.01
C LYS A 59 17.97 16.92 2.36
N GLU A 60 17.97 17.76 3.39
CA GLU A 60 17.46 17.43 4.72
C GLU A 60 15.97 17.09 4.66
N ARG A 61 15.20 17.89 3.92
CA ARG A 61 13.77 17.68 3.74
C ARG A 61 13.46 16.47 2.88
N ILE A 62 14.27 16.25 1.82
CA ILE A 62 14.17 15.06 0.96
C ILE A 62 14.40 13.81 1.82
N LEU A 63 15.49 13.75 2.60
CA LEU A 63 15.79 12.60 3.44
C LEU A 63 14.68 12.36 4.49
N LYS A 64 14.22 13.44 5.14
CA LYS A 64 13.11 13.33 6.10
C LYS A 64 11.88 12.69 5.46
N ARG A 65 11.48 13.13 4.27
CA ARG A 65 10.34 12.57 3.54
C ARG A 65 10.57 11.11 3.19
N LEU A 66 11.73 10.76 2.62
CA LEU A 66 12.08 9.39 2.28
C LEU A 66 11.98 8.45 3.49
N CYS A 67 12.54 8.87 4.63
CA CYS A 67 12.52 8.07 5.85
C CYS A 67 11.09 7.83 6.36
N PHE A 68 10.23 8.84 6.36
CA PHE A 68 8.84 8.69 6.77
C PHE A 68 8.01 7.89 5.77
N ASP A 69 8.25 8.07 4.48
CA ASP A 69 7.47 7.39 3.43
C ASP A 69 7.85 5.90 3.34
N LEU A 70 9.15 5.58 3.44
CA LEU A 70 9.64 4.21 3.27
C LEU A 70 9.72 3.41 4.59
N ASN A 71 10.13 4.03 5.69
CA ASN A 71 10.36 3.35 6.96
C ASN A 71 9.42 3.80 8.11
N GLY A 72 8.66 4.88 7.92
CA GLY A 72 7.76 5.42 8.95
C GLY A 72 8.48 6.09 10.13
N LEU A 73 9.80 6.25 10.06
CA LEU A 73 10.64 6.76 11.14
C LEU A 73 11.44 7.99 10.68
N PRO A 74 11.83 8.90 11.59
CA PRO A 74 12.74 9.99 11.24
C PRO A 74 14.15 9.46 10.92
N PRO A 75 14.94 10.20 10.10
CA PRO A 75 16.34 9.87 9.90
C PRO A 75 17.13 10.03 11.20
N ASP A 76 18.10 9.14 11.44
CA ASP A 76 19.12 9.37 12.45
C ASP A 76 20.19 10.36 11.96
N VAL A 77 20.96 10.93 12.90
CA VAL A 77 21.98 11.96 12.59
C VAL A 77 23.06 11.43 11.65
N ALA A 78 23.54 10.20 11.86
CA ALA A 78 24.59 9.61 11.04
C ALA A 78 24.12 9.40 9.58
N LEU A 79 22.86 8.99 9.39
CA LEU A 79 22.24 8.88 8.06
C LEU A 79 22.16 10.25 7.38
N MET A 80 21.74 11.27 8.12
CA MET A 80 21.66 12.64 7.62
C MET A 80 23.04 13.14 7.15
N ASP A 81 24.05 13.01 8.01
CA ASP A 81 25.42 13.48 7.70
C ASP A 81 25.97 12.79 6.44
N ARG A 82 25.78 11.46 6.31
CA ARG A 82 26.20 10.70 5.12
C ARG A 82 25.48 11.18 3.86
N PHE A 83 24.18 11.38 3.91
CA PHE A 83 23.40 11.82 2.75
C PHE A 83 23.78 13.24 2.32
N LEU A 84 23.98 14.15 3.27
CA LEU A 84 24.42 15.53 2.99
C LEU A 84 25.81 15.58 2.39
N ALA A 85 26.72 14.71 2.86
CA ALA A 85 28.09 14.62 2.36
C ALA A 85 28.17 13.98 0.96
N ASP A 86 27.23 13.11 0.57
CA ASP A 86 27.25 12.45 -0.74
C ASP A 86 26.92 13.46 -1.85
N LYS A 87 27.91 13.71 -2.72
CA LYS A 87 27.81 14.63 -3.89
C LYS A 87 27.62 13.86 -5.21
N SER A 88 27.46 12.54 -5.16
CA SER A 88 27.24 11.75 -6.37
C SER A 88 25.88 12.04 -7.01
N SER A 89 25.82 11.89 -8.33
CA SER A 89 24.57 12.12 -9.09
C SER A 89 23.44 11.15 -8.75
N ASN A 90 23.76 9.99 -8.15
CA ASN A 90 22.82 8.94 -7.73
C ASN A 90 22.69 8.84 -6.20
N ALA A 91 22.98 9.92 -5.45
CA ALA A 91 22.86 9.94 -3.99
C ALA A 91 21.43 9.65 -3.52
N TYR A 92 20.44 10.14 -4.27
CA TYR A 92 19.03 9.92 -3.98
C TYR A 92 18.64 8.43 -4.11
N GLU A 93 18.98 7.82 -5.25
CA GLU A 93 18.68 6.42 -5.54
C GLU A 93 19.35 5.48 -4.55
N LYS A 94 20.61 5.71 -4.21
CA LYS A 94 21.33 4.95 -3.16
C LYS A 94 20.63 5.02 -1.83
N MET A 95 20.12 6.20 -1.46
CA MET A 95 19.40 6.38 -0.21
C MET A 95 18.05 5.64 -0.23
N VAL A 96 17.33 5.68 -1.34
CA VAL A 96 16.10 4.90 -1.52
C VAL A 96 16.37 3.40 -1.36
N ASP A 97 17.39 2.88 -2.04
CA ASP A 97 17.77 1.46 -1.97
C ASP A 97 18.17 1.06 -0.54
N GLU A 98 18.95 1.91 0.17
CA GLU A 98 19.30 1.65 1.57
C GLU A 98 18.08 1.59 2.48
N LEU A 99 17.12 2.51 2.32
CA LEU A 99 15.91 2.55 3.14
C LEU A 99 14.96 1.39 2.84
N MET A 100 14.85 1.00 1.57
CA MET A 100 14.04 -0.15 1.18
C MET A 100 14.62 -1.49 1.65
N ALA A 101 15.94 -1.58 1.84
CA ALA A 101 16.60 -2.77 2.39
C ALA A 101 16.47 -2.91 3.92
N ARG A 102 15.93 -1.92 4.62
CA ARG A 102 15.74 -1.96 6.07
C ARG A 102 14.47 -2.74 6.45
N PRO A 103 14.48 -3.52 7.55
CA PRO A 103 13.30 -4.24 8.03
C PRO A 103 12.06 -3.34 8.22
N GLN A 104 12.26 -2.08 8.59
CA GLN A 104 11.21 -1.09 8.79
C GLN A 104 10.42 -0.78 7.52
N TYR A 105 10.98 -1.06 6.33
CA TYR A 105 10.24 -0.93 5.07
C TYR A 105 9.01 -1.84 5.05
N GLY A 106 9.20 -3.12 5.35
CA GLY A 106 8.08 -4.06 5.45
C GLY A 106 7.09 -3.70 6.55
N GLU A 107 7.57 -3.26 7.72
CA GLU A 107 6.70 -2.78 8.81
C GLU A 107 5.83 -1.62 8.36
N LYS A 108 6.42 -0.63 7.67
CA LYS A 108 5.70 0.55 7.16
C LYS A 108 4.68 0.18 6.08
N MET A 109 5.06 -0.66 5.12
CA MET A 109 4.18 -1.07 4.03
C MET A 109 3.04 -1.95 4.51
N ALA A 110 3.30 -2.83 5.48
CA ALA A 110 2.30 -3.72 6.07
C ALA A 110 1.13 -2.97 6.72
N LEU A 111 1.35 -1.77 7.29
CA LEU A 111 0.29 -0.99 7.96
C LEU A 111 -0.96 -0.82 7.09
N HIS A 112 -0.79 -0.48 5.83
CA HIS A 112 -1.91 -0.27 4.91
C HIS A 112 -2.68 -1.57 4.64
N TRP A 113 -1.97 -2.70 4.52
CA TRP A 113 -2.61 -3.99 4.32
C TRP A 113 -3.32 -4.49 5.57
N LEU A 114 -2.71 -4.30 6.75
CA LEU A 114 -3.30 -4.66 8.04
C LEU A 114 -4.62 -3.90 8.30
N ASP A 115 -4.68 -2.61 7.96
CA ASP A 115 -5.90 -1.79 8.06
C ASP A 115 -7.00 -2.33 7.14
N ILE A 116 -6.70 -2.60 5.87
CA ILE A 116 -7.66 -3.16 4.90
C ILE A 116 -8.14 -4.53 5.35
N ALA A 117 -7.23 -5.35 5.87
CA ALA A 117 -7.53 -6.70 6.37
C ALA A 117 -8.22 -6.71 7.74
N ARG A 118 -8.40 -5.56 8.38
CA ARG A 118 -9.01 -5.42 9.72
C ARG A 118 -8.27 -6.22 10.79
N TYR A 119 -6.93 -6.21 10.73
CA TYR A 119 -6.07 -6.93 11.67
C TYR A 119 -6.30 -6.49 13.12
N ALA A 120 -6.41 -7.45 14.01
CA ALA A 120 -6.33 -7.26 15.46
C ALA A 120 -5.87 -8.55 16.14
N ASP A 121 -5.14 -8.44 17.26
CA ASP A 121 -4.85 -9.55 18.16
C ASP A 121 -5.97 -9.73 19.21
N SER A 122 -7.22 -9.48 18.79
CA SER A 122 -8.42 -9.63 19.60
C SER A 122 -9.61 -10.06 18.74
N HIS A 123 -10.74 -10.35 19.36
CA HIS A 123 -11.96 -10.76 18.65
C HIS A 123 -12.62 -9.61 17.87
N GLY A 124 -12.35 -8.35 18.26
CA GLY A 124 -12.88 -7.16 17.60
C GLY A 124 -14.36 -6.90 17.86
N TYR A 125 -15.00 -7.64 18.78
CA TYR A 125 -16.42 -7.51 19.08
C TYR A 125 -16.76 -7.93 20.52
N GLN A 126 -17.71 -7.25 21.14
CA GLN A 126 -18.21 -7.48 22.51
C GLN A 126 -17.08 -7.45 23.57
N ASP A 127 -16.84 -8.56 24.24
CA ASP A 127 -15.82 -8.66 25.31
C ASP A 127 -14.40 -8.49 24.78
N ASP A 128 -14.22 -8.57 23.47
CA ASP A 128 -12.98 -8.31 22.75
C ASP A 128 -11.74 -9.02 23.35
N ASN A 129 -11.91 -10.28 23.69
CA ASN A 129 -10.86 -11.08 24.28
C ASN A 129 -9.66 -11.27 23.32
N TYR A 130 -8.49 -11.49 23.91
CA TYR A 130 -7.25 -11.71 23.14
C TYR A 130 -7.35 -12.94 22.23
N ARG A 131 -6.87 -12.76 21.00
CA ARG A 131 -6.76 -13.82 19.99
C ARG A 131 -5.42 -13.68 19.27
N THR A 132 -4.62 -14.74 19.25
CA THR A 132 -3.33 -14.76 18.56
C THR A 132 -3.52 -14.63 17.06
N GLN A 133 -3.11 -13.49 16.49
CA GLN A 133 -3.14 -13.21 15.05
C GLN A 133 -1.78 -12.66 14.56
N TRP A 134 -0.90 -12.27 15.46
CA TRP A 134 0.41 -11.70 15.15
C TRP A 134 1.30 -12.55 14.21
N PRO A 135 1.23 -13.92 14.15
CA PRO A 135 2.06 -14.66 13.19
C PRO A 135 1.73 -14.32 11.73
N TRP A 136 0.46 -14.02 11.42
CA TRP A 136 0.08 -13.56 10.11
C TRP A 136 0.57 -12.12 9.84
N ARG A 137 0.50 -11.22 10.81
CA ARG A 137 1.08 -9.86 10.70
C ARG A 137 2.57 -9.94 10.36
N ASP A 138 3.32 -10.76 11.07
CA ASP A 138 4.76 -10.90 10.86
C ASP A 138 5.05 -11.50 9.47
N TRP A 139 4.22 -12.42 8.99
CA TRP A 139 4.29 -12.92 7.63
C TRP A 139 4.05 -11.80 6.60
N VAL A 140 3.06 -10.92 6.81
CA VAL A 140 2.80 -9.77 5.93
C VAL A 140 4.02 -8.84 5.85
N ILE A 141 4.62 -8.52 7.00
CA ILE A 141 5.84 -7.69 7.06
C ILE A 141 6.98 -8.34 6.26
N HIS A 142 7.19 -9.63 6.47
CA HIS A 142 8.21 -10.41 5.75
C HIS A 142 7.94 -10.42 4.23
N ALA A 143 6.71 -10.66 3.81
CA ALA A 143 6.32 -10.67 2.40
C ALA A 143 6.62 -9.34 1.69
N TYR A 144 6.43 -8.20 2.36
CA TYR A 144 6.81 -6.89 1.83
C TYR A 144 8.33 -6.71 1.75
N ASN A 145 9.08 -7.15 2.75
CA ASN A 145 10.55 -7.07 2.74
C ASN A 145 11.18 -7.96 1.66
N GLU A 146 10.57 -9.12 1.37
CA GLU A 146 11.00 -10.01 0.30
C GLU A 146 10.45 -9.60 -1.08
N ASN A 147 9.70 -8.50 -1.14
CA ASN A 147 9.04 -8.03 -2.37
C ASN A 147 8.26 -9.15 -3.08
N LEU A 148 7.51 -9.94 -2.29
CA LEU A 148 6.70 -11.05 -2.82
C LEU A 148 5.75 -10.53 -3.91
N SER A 149 5.62 -11.27 -5.02
CA SER A 149 4.75 -10.84 -6.11
C SER A 149 3.30 -10.66 -5.61
N TYR A 150 2.60 -9.63 -6.10
CA TYR A 150 1.21 -9.39 -5.69
C TYR A 150 0.30 -10.60 -5.94
N LYS A 151 0.55 -11.33 -7.02
CA LYS A 151 -0.17 -12.57 -7.34
C LYS A 151 0.01 -13.61 -6.23
N ASP A 152 1.26 -13.87 -5.83
CA ASP A 152 1.56 -14.87 -4.82
C ASP A 152 1.10 -14.40 -3.44
N PHE A 153 1.29 -13.11 -3.13
CA PHE A 153 0.82 -12.50 -1.91
C PHE A 153 -0.70 -12.69 -1.69
N ILE A 154 -1.52 -12.47 -2.71
CA ILE A 154 -2.97 -12.71 -2.63
C ILE A 154 -3.31 -14.19 -2.65
N THR A 155 -2.68 -14.96 -3.53
CA THR A 155 -2.97 -16.41 -3.66
C THR A 155 -2.69 -17.14 -2.35
N TRP A 156 -1.55 -16.86 -1.70
CA TRP A 156 -1.19 -17.53 -0.45
C TRP A 156 -2.12 -17.16 0.70
N GLN A 157 -2.58 -15.93 0.77
CA GLN A 157 -3.54 -15.50 1.80
C GLN A 157 -4.91 -16.15 1.65
N LEU A 158 -5.39 -16.35 0.41
CA LEU A 158 -6.71 -16.91 0.17
C LEU A 158 -6.72 -18.45 0.12
N ALA A 159 -5.65 -19.08 -0.34
CA ALA A 159 -5.60 -20.50 -0.67
C ALA A 159 -4.21 -21.13 -0.50
N GLY A 160 -3.37 -20.60 0.38
CA GLY A 160 -2.02 -21.10 0.60
C GLY A 160 -1.97 -22.55 1.06
N ASP A 161 -2.93 -22.96 1.88
CA ASP A 161 -3.11 -24.34 2.36
C ASP A 161 -3.56 -25.34 1.28
N LEU A 162 -4.13 -24.86 0.19
CA LEU A 162 -4.59 -25.67 -0.95
C LEU A 162 -3.46 -25.91 -1.99
N ILE A 163 -2.32 -25.26 -1.84
CA ILE A 163 -1.18 -25.45 -2.73
C ILE A 163 -0.57 -26.83 -2.46
N PRO A 164 -0.40 -27.69 -3.47
CA PRO A 164 0.22 -28.99 -3.27
C PRO A 164 1.63 -28.86 -2.63
N ASN A 165 1.89 -29.58 -1.55
CA ASN A 165 3.14 -29.52 -0.79
C ASN A 165 3.46 -28.12 -0.26
N HIS A 166 2.45 -27.37 0.15
CA HIS A 166 2.58 -26.01 0.65
C HIS A 166 3.64 -25.88 1.75
N THR A 167 4.31 -24.75 1.78
CA THR A 167 5.29 -24.41 2.81
C THR A 167 4.61 -23.90 4.07
N LYS A 168 5.37 -23.80 5.17
CA LYS A 168 4.89 -23.16 6.40
C LYS A 168 4.46 -21.70 6.17
N GLU A 169 5.17 -20.97 5.32
CA GLU A 169 4.83 -19.57 4.99
C GLU A 169 3.51 -19.45 4.26
N GLN A 170 3.25 -20.34 3.28
CA GLN A 170 1.99 -20.40 2.57
C GLN A 170 0.82 -20.72 3.52
N LEU A 171 1.05 -21.59 4.51
CA LEU A 171 0.06 -21.86 5.55
C LEU A 171 -0.13 -20.67 6.49
N LEU A 172 0.93 -19.97 6.91
CA LEU A 172 0.84 -18.77 7.75
C LEU A 172 0.07 -17.65 7.05
N ALA A 173 0.25 -17.50 5.73
CA ALA A 173 -0.46 -16.51 4.93
C ALA A 173 -1.99 -16.65 5.04
N THR A 174 -2.51 -17.87 5.14
CA THR A 174 -3.97 -18.12 5.27
C THR A 174 -4.57 -17.58 6.56
N GLY A 175 -3.75 -17.14 7.51
CA GLY A 175 -4.20 -16.37 8.68
C GLY A 175 -5.03 -15.15 8.31
N PHE A 176 -4.89 -14.62 7.07
CA PHE A 176 -5.78 -13.61 6.50
C PHE A 176 -7.27 -13.94 6.67
N ASN A 177 -7.65 -15.19 6.43
CA ASN A 177 -9.04 -15.65 6.51
C ASN A 177 -9.60 -15.65 7.94
N ARG A 178 -8.76 -15.39 8.96
CA ARG A 178 -9.17 -15.30 10.36
C ARG A 178 -9.40 -13.85 10.85
N ASN A 179 -9.22 -12.84 10.01
CA ASN A 179 -9.35 -11.42 10.39
C ASN A 179 -10.82 -10.95 10.55
N HIS A 180 -11.79 -11.83 10.43
CA HIS A 180 -13.19 -11.52 10.72
C HIS A 180 -13.42 -11.39 12.23
N LYS A 181 -14.42 -10.59 12.60
CA LYS A 181 -14.88 -10.49 13.99
C LYS A 181 -15.45 -11.82 14.47
N ILE A 182 -15.29 -12.11 15.76
CA ILE A 182 -15.83 -13.31 16.41
C ILE A 182 -16.60 -12.86 17.64
N THR A 183 -17.82 -13.39 17.83
CA THR A 183 -18.56 -13.27 19.09
C THR A 183 -18.31 -14.50 19.96
N GLU A 184 -18.18 -14.30 21.28
CA GLU A 184 -18.07 -15.38 22.28
C GLU A 184 -19.39 -15.54 23.05
N GLU A 185 -20.45 -14.81 22.70
CA GLU A 185 -21.76 -14.98 23.34
C GLU A 185 -22.43 -16.29 22.96
N GLY A 186 -23.24 -16.78 23.88
CA GLY A 186 -24.02 -18.05 23.76
C GLY A 186 -25.18 -18.03 22.76
N GLY A 187 -25.02 -17.37 21.63
CA GLY A 187 -25.99 -17.33 20.55
C GLY A 187 -25.32 -16.89 19.24
N VAL A 188 -25.27 -17.80 18.27
CA VAL A 188 -24.76 -17.52 16.94
C VAL A 188 -25.88 -16.95 16.07
N ILE A 189 -25.71 -15.70 15.62
CA ILE A 189 -26.56 -15.09 14.60
C ILE A 189 -25.87 -15.28 13.25
N TYR A 190 -26.37 -16.21 12.43
CA TYR A 190 -25.78 -16.53 11.12
C TYR A 190 -25.64 -15.30 10.20
N GLU A 191 -26.60 -14.36 10.29
CA GLU A 191 -26.56 -13.12 9.50
C GLU A 191 -25.36 -12.23 9.88
N GLU A 192 -24.94 -12.22 11.14
CA GLU A 192 -23.78 -11.49 11.60
C GLU A 192 -22.50 -11.97 10.91
N TYR A 193 -22.32 -13.29 10.77
CA TYR A 193 -21.19 -13.87 10.05
C TYR A 193 -21.23 -13.61 8.53
N ARG A 194 -22.44 -13.44 7.98
CA ARG A 194 -22.60 -13.13 6.55
C ARG A 194 -22.20 -11.69 6.22
N VAL A 195 -22.37 -10.75 7.13
CA VAL A 195 -22.16 -9.30 6.88
C VAL A 195 -20.84 -8.78 7.44
N ASN A 196 -20.14 -9.55 8.25
CA ASN A 196 -18.81 -9.23 8.77
C ASN A 196 -17.71 -9.86 7.94
#